data_6c019d066123b8145a7eb272c066e1d2
#
_entry.id   6c019d066123b8145a7eb272c066e1d2
#
_cell.length_a   1.000
_cell.length_b   1.000
_cell.length_c   1.000
_cell.angle_alpha   90.00
_cell.angle_beta   90.00
_cell.angle_gamma   90.00
#
_symmetry.space_group_name_H-M   'P 1'
#
loop_
_entity.id
_entity.type
_entity.pdbx_description
1 polymer ?
#
loop_
_entity_poly.entity_id
_entity_poly.type
_entity_poly.pdbx_seq_one_letter_code
_entity_poly.pdbx_strand_id
1 'polypeptide(L)'
;MIIFSFAGFFIPFLMGHPQLLVGTLVNSFLITAGMHSKGNKFLPVILMPSLGVLARGLIFGPYTVYLLYMIPFVWIGNALLVFSFRYFKKTKKMNYWITLLIGIILKTGFLFSIAFTLYKLGFLPVVFLTAMGITQIITAFYGGITSFGYERMNRFFNKS
;
A
#
# COMPACT_ATOMS: atom_id res chain seq x y z
N MET A 1 5.32 -14.44 3.72
CA MET A 1 5.85 -13.24 3.03
C MET A 1 6.00 -13.43 1.52
N ILE A 2 6.55 -14.53 1.05
CA ILE A 2 6.67 -14.83 -0.39
C ILE A 2 5.31 -14.73 -1.10
N ILE A 3 4.27 -15.41 -0.58
CA ILE A 3 2.90 -15.37 -1.13
C ILE A 3 2.37 -13.94 -1.25
N PHE A 4 2.55 -13.10 -0.23
CA PHE A 4 2.11 -11.70 -0.27
C PHE A 4 2.88 -10.86 -1.30
N SER A 5 4.15 -11.18 -1.55
CA SER A 5 4.94 -10.50 -2.59
C SER A 5 4.44 -10.86 -3.98
N PHE A 6 4.22 -12.15 -4.26
CA PHE A 6 3.65 -12.62 -5.52
C PHE A 6 2.23 -12.07 -5.72
N ALA A 7 1.36 -12.20 -4.73
CA ALA A 7 0.02 -11.64 -4.78
C ALA A 7 0.04 -10.11 -4.99
N GLY A 8 0.97 -9.42 -4.33
CA GLY A 8 1.19 -7.98 -4.49
C GLY A 8 1.56 -7.55 -5.90
N PHE A 9 2.23 -8.39 -6.69
CA PHE A 9 2.51 -8.16 -8.10
C PHE A 9 1.33 -8.58 -8.99
N PHE A 10 0.87 -9.82 -8.86
CA PHE A 10 -0.09 -10.40 -9.79
C PHE A 10 -1.50 -9.81 -9.66
N ILE A 11 -1.94 -9.40 -8.46
CA ILE A 11 -3.25 -8.79 -8.28
C ILE A 11 -3.35 -7.45 -9.05
N PRO A 12 -2.44 -6.47 -8.88
CA PRO A 12 -2.47 -5.25 -9.69
C PRO A 12 -2.26 -5.51 -11.19
N PHE A 13 -1.43 -6.48 -11.55
CA PHE A 13 -1.17 -6.84 -12.94
C PHE A 13 -2.40 -7.42 -13.63
N LEU A 14 -3.08 -8.39 -13.01
CA LEU A 14 -4.20 -9.11 -13.61
C LEU A 14 -5.54 -8.36 -13.48
N MET A 15 -5.84 -7.82 -12.29
CA MET A 15 -7.16 -7.30 -12.01
C MET A 15 -7.36 -5.85 -12.49
N GLY A 16 -6.42 -4.95 -12.26
CA GLY A 16 -6.50 -3.53 -12.67
C GLY A 16 -7.74 -2.75 -12.21
N HIS A 17 -8.88 -3.32 -12.32
CA HIS A 17 -10.18 -2.78 -11.89
C HIS A 17 -10.97 -3.81 -11.09
N PRO A 18 -11.80 -3.38 -10.09
CA PRO A 18 -11.88 -2.00 -9.59
C PRO A 18 -10.65 -1.60 -8.76
N GLN A 19 -10.13 -0.40 -9.00
CA GLN A 19 -8.92 0.13 -8.36
C GLN A 19 -8.98 0.09 -6.81
N LEU A 20 -10.18 0.32 -6.24
CA LEU A 20 -10.40 0.26 -4.80
C LEU A 20 -10.13 -1.13 -4.22
N LEU A 21 -10.54 -2.20 -4.92
CA LEU A 21 -10.30 -3.57 -4.49
C LEU A 21 -8.80 -3.89 -4.51
N VAL A 22 -8.14 -3.59 -5.63
CA VAL A 22 -6.69 -3.80 -5.79
C VAL A 22 -5.91 -3.06 -4.71
N GLY A 23 -6.20 -1.78 -4.50
CA GLY A 23 -5.55 -0.96 -3.47
C GLY A 23 -5.81 -1.47 -2.04
N THR A 24 -7.02 -1.96 -1.77
CA THR A 24 -7.38 -2.57 -0.47
C THR A 24 -6.55 -3.82 -0.19
N LEU A 25 -6.43 -4.73 -1.16
CA LEU A 25 -5.63 -5.95 -1.01
C LEU A 25 -4.13 -5.64 -0.83
N VAL A 26 -3.60 -4.73 -1.65
CA VAL A 26 -2.21 -4.27 -1.52
C VAL A 26 -1.93 -3.69 -0.13
N ASN A 27 -2.78 -2.78 0.35
CA ASN A 27 -2.61 -2.20 1.69
C ASN A 27 -2.76 -3.25 2.81
N SER A 28 -3.64 -4.24 2.65
CA SER A 28 -3.75 -5.37 3.59
C SER A 28 -2.43 -6.17 3.67
N PHE A 29 -1.80 -6.45 2.52
CA PHE A 29 -0.50 -7.14 2.49
C PHE A 29 0.62 -6.33 3.13
N LEU A 30 0.66 -5.00 2.90
CA LEU A 30 1.63 -4.10 3.51
C LEU A 30 1.50 -4.09 5.04
N ILE A 31 0.28 -3.96 5.55
CA ILE A 31 -0.01 -3.94 6.98
C ILE A 31 0.38 -5.28 7.62
N THR A 32 -0.03 -6.39 7.02
CA THR A 32 0.31 -7.75 7.50
C THR A 32 1.83 -7.98 7.47
N ALA A 33 2.51 -7.50 6.41
CA ALA A 33 3.97 -7.56 6.34
C ALA A 33 4.64 -6.76 7.45
N GLY A 34 4.12 -5.58 7.80
CA GLY A 34 4.62 -4.76 8.91
C GLY A 34 4.55 -5.49 10.26
N MET A 35 3.48 -6.26 10.50
CA MET A 35 3.28 -7.00 11.74
C MET A 35 4.11 -8.29 11.82
N HIS A 36 4.23 -9.03 10.71
CA HIS A 36 4.77 -10.41 10.74
C HIS A 36 6.14 -10.59 10.13
N SER A 37 6.63 -9.68 9.28
CA SER A 37 7.91 -9.87 8.63
C SER A 37 9.09 -9.84 9.63
N LYS A 38 10.09 -10.69 9.37
CA LYS A 38 11.40 -10.67 10.04
C LYS A 38 12.45 -10.12 9.06
N GLY A 39 13.42 -9.36 9.59
CA GLY A 39 14.47 -8.77 8.76
C GLY A 39 13.90 -7.93 7.62
N ASN A 40 14.43 -8.09 6.41
CA ASN A 40 14.07 -7.32 5.21
C ASN A 40 13.06 -8.02 4.29
N LYS A 41 12.40 -9.09 4.76
CA LYS A 41 11.42 -9.86 3.98
C LYS A 41 10.15 -9.08 3.59
N PHE A 42 9.98 -7.86 4.08
CA PHE A 42 8.91 -6.94 3.70
C PHE A 42 9.22 -6.15 2.41
N LEU A 43 10.49 -6.02 2.01
CA LEU A 43 10.89 -5.23 0.85
C LEU A 43 10.15 -5.62 -0.45
N PRO A 44 10.08 -6.90 -0.83
CA PRO A 44 9.31 -7.27 -2.01
C PRO A 44 7.84 -6.88 -1.92
N VAL A 45 7.22 -6.95 -0.73
CA VAL A 45 5.81 -6.55 -0.54
C VAL A 45 5.61 -5.06 -0.77
N ILE A 46 6.62 -4.22 -0.50
CA ILE A 46 6.62 -2.77 -0.76
C ILE A 46 6.73 -2.48 -2.27
N LEU A 47 7.62 -3.20 -2.96
CA LEU A 47 8.01 -2.88 -4.35
C LEU A 47 7.07 -3.50 -5.39
N MET A 48 6.69 -4.76 -5.21
CA MET A 48 5.95 -5.57 -6.18
C MET A 48 4.63 -4.96 -6.64
N PRO A 49 3.79 -4.33 -5.79
CA PRO A 49 2.53 -3.76 -6.26
C PRO A 49 2.71 -2.71 -7.35
N SER A 50 3.67 -1.81 -7.20
CA SER A 50 3.93 -0.76 -8.19
C SER A 50 4.49 -1.34 -9.49
N LEU A 51 5.32 -2.38 -9.40
CA LEU A 51 5.83 -3.10 -10.58
C LEU A 51 4.70 -3.81 -11.32
N GLY A 52 3.74 -4.41 -10.60
CA GLY A 52 2.55 -5.03 -11.20
C GLY A 52 1.68 -4.01 -11.95
N VAL A 53 1.43 -2.85 -11.33
CA VAL A 53 0.69 -1.74 -11.97
C VAL A 53 1.43 -1.22 -13.19
N LEU A 54 2.76 -1.04 -13.10
CA LEU A 54 3.59 -0.58 -14.21
C LEU A 54 3.57 -1.56 -15.39
N ALA A 55 3.78 -2.85 -15.12
CA ALA A 55 3.75 -3.89 -16.14
C ALA A 55 2.39 -3.92 -16.87
N ARG A 56 1.28 -3.77 -16.13
CA ARG A 56 -0.05 -3.62 -16.72
C ARG A 56 -0.18 -2.34 -17.53
N GLY A 57 0.27 -1.22 -17.01
CA GLY A 57 0.18 0.10 -17.65
C GLY A 57 0.95 0.18 -18.96
N LEU A 58 2.10 -0.50 -19.09
CA LEU A 58 2.85 -0.60 -20.34
C LEU A 58 2.04 -1.26 -21.45
N ILE A 59 1.07 -2.13 -21.09
CA ILE A 59 0.23 -2.83 -22.07
C ILE A 59 -1.09 -2.08 -22.31
N PHE A 60 -1.68 -1.45 -21.31
CA PHE A 60 -3.08 -1.02 -21.34
C PHE A 60 -3.37 0.44 -20.93
N GLY A 61 -2.37 1.27 -20.63
CA GLY A 61 -2.68 2.54 -19.97
C GLY A 61 -2.02 3.80 -20.49
N PRO A 62 -2.80 4.86 -20.78
CA PRO A 62 -2.28 6.17 -21.24
C PRO A 62 -1.51 6.94 -20.15
N TYR A 63 -1.68 6.58 -18.87
CA TYR A 63 -1.07 7.27 -17.72
C TYR A 63 0.25 6.65 -17.24
N THR A 64 0.78 5.64 -17.93
CA THR A 64 1.98 4.89 -17.51
C THR A 64 3.20 5.79 -17.34
N VAL A 65 3.39 6.77 -18.23
CA VAL A 65 4.53 7.72 -18.13
C VAL A 65 4.47 8.51 -16.83
N TYR A 66 3.29 9.00 -16.47
CA TYR A 66 3.08 9.73 -15.20
C TYR A 66 3.26 8.84 -13.97
N LEU A 67 2.87 7.56 -14.07
CA LEU A 67 3.09 6.59 -13.01
C LEU A 67 4.58 6.38 -12.72
N LEU A 68 5.45 6.38 -13.76
CA LEU A 68 6.90 6.26 -13.56
C LEU A 68 7.46 7.33 -12.63
N TYR A 69 6.98 8.58 -12.73
CA TYR A 69 7.38 9.65 -11.80
C TYR A 69 6.95 9.38 -10.36
N MET A 70 5.84 8.67 -10.17
CA MET A 70 5.30 8.39 -8.83
C MET A 70 5.86 7.12 -8.19
N ILE A 71 6.41 6.16 -8.93
CA ILE A 71 6.85 4.85 -8.40
C ILE A 71 7.80 4.98 -7.21
N PRO A 72 8.89 5.75 -7.25
CA PRO A 72 9.80 5.86 -6.11
C PRO A 72 9.08 6.36 -4.84
N PHE A 73 8.18 7.32 -5.01
CA PHE A 73 7.42 7.89 -3.91
C PHE A 73 6.36 6.91 -3.37
N VAL A 74 5.73 6.12 -4.25
CA VAL A 74 4.81 5.05 -3.83
C VAL A 74 5.54 4.01 -2.99
N TRP A 75 6.78 3.64 -3.33
CA TRP A 75 7.60 2.76 -2.51
C TRP A 75 7.87 3.34 -1.12
N ILE A 76 8.20 4.63 -1.04
CA ILE A 76 8.39 5.32 0.24
C ILE A 76 7.08 5.35 1.03
N GLY A 77 5.96 5.70 0.40
CA GLY A 77 4.63 5.67 1.03
C GLY A 77 4.24 4.29 1.56
N ASN A 78 4.49 3.23 0.79
CA ASN A 78 4.28 1.85 1.21
C ASN A 78 5.20 1.48 2.39
N ALA A 79 6.46 1.91 2.35
CA ALA A 79 7.40 1.73 3.44
C ALA A 79 6.93 2.42 4.72
N LEU A 80 6.43 3.67 4.64
CA LEU A 80 5.88 4.40 5.80
C LEU A 80 4.73 3.62 6.46
N LEU A 81 3.83 3.01 5.68
CA LEU A 81 2.75 2.18 6.22
C LEU A 81 3.30 0.92 6.91
N VAL A 82 4.21 0.20 6.26
CA VAL A 82 4.86 -1.01 6.82
C VAL A 82 5.61 -0.69 8.10
N PHE A 83 6.43 0.38 8.11
CA PHE A 83 7.21 0.78 9.28
C PHE A 83 6.34 1.29 10.42
N SER A 84 5.20 1.96 10.14
CA SER A 84 4.23 2.34 11.17
C SER A 84 3.73 1.11 11.93
N PHE A 85 3.34 0.05 11.24
CA PHE A 85 2.91 -1.18 11.90
C PHE A 85 4.06 -1.92 12.59
N ARG A 86 5.25 -1.93 11.98
CA ARG A 86 6.43 -2.55 12.57
C ARG A 86 6.87 -1.85 13.86
N TYR A 87 6.88 -0.54 13.88
CA TYR A 87 7.31 0.23 15.03
C TYR A 87 6.20 0.35 16.09
N PHE A 88 5.06 0.90 15.73
CA PHE A 88 4.01 1.20 16.71
C PHE A 88 3.27 -0.07 17.16
N LYS A 89 2.87 -0.96 16.23
CA LYS A 89 2.12 -2.17 16.59
C LYS A 89 3.02 -3.28 17.12
N LYS A 90 4.09 -3.63 16.41
CA LYS A 90 4.92 -4.78 16.76
C LYS A 90 5.88 -4.47 17.92
N THR A 91 6.59 -3.33 17.87
CA THR A 91 7.59 -2.98 18.89
C THR A 91 6.96 -2.30 20.11
N LYS A 92 6.17 -1.24 19.89
CA LYS A 92 5.55 -0.46 20.98
C LYS A 92 4.24 -1.05 21.50
N LYS A 93 3.68 -2.10 20.86
CA LYS A 93 2.44 -2.78 21.21
C LYS A 93 1.21 -1.83 21.31
N MET A 94 1.24 -0.73 20.56
CA MET A 94 0.13 0.23 20.53
C MET A 94 -1.16 -0.40 20.01
N ASN A 95 -2.29 0.27 20.26
CA ASN A 95 -3.58 -0.13 19.72
C ASN A 95 -3.54 -0.21 18.19
N TYR A 96 -4.19 -1.24 17.62
CA TYR A 96 -4.20 -1.49 16.18
C TYR A 96 -4.76 -0.32 15.37
N TRP A 97 -5.90 0.22 15.80
CA TRP A 97 -6.61 1.29 15.11
C TRP A 97 -5.87 2.62 15.15
N ILE A 98 -5.21 2.92 16.28
CA ILE A 98 -4.35 4.11 16.40
C ILE A 98 -3.14 3.96 15.46
N THR A 99 -2.53 2.79 15.40
CA THR A 99 -1.43 2.50 14.48
C THR A 99 -1.86 2.63 13.03
N LEU A 100 -3.06 2.13 12.69
CA LEU A 100 -3.63 2.25 11.35
C LEU A 100 -3.83 3.71 10.97
N LEU A 101 -4.42 4.52 11.85
CA LEU A 101 -4.63 5.94 11.61
C LEU A 101 -3.30 6.68 11.35
N ILE A 102 -2.29 6.44 12.19
CA ILE A 102 -0.94 7.02 12.00
C ILE A 102 -0.36 6.59 10.66
N GLY A 103 -0.43 5.30 10.33
CA GLY A 103 0.08 4.77 9.07
C GLY A 103 -0.61 5.36 7.83
N ILE A 104 -1.93 5.54 7.87
CA ILE A 104 -2.71 6.19 6.82
C ILE A 104 -2.27 7.65 6.66
N ILE A 105 -2.19 8.41 7.74
CA ILE A 105 -1.80 9.83 7.71
C ILE A 105 -0.40 9.99 7.12
N LEU A 106 0.57 9.20 7.59
CA LEU A 106 1.95 9.28 7.11
C LEU A 106 2.06 8.90 5.62
N LYS A 107 1.45 7.79 5.21
CA LYS A 107 1.48 7.34 3.81
C LYS A 107 0.77 8.34 2.90
N THR A 108 -0.48 8.68 3.21
CA THR A 108 -1.31 9.50 2.33
C THR A 108 -0.85 10.95 2.33
N GLY A 109 -0.49 11.49 3.48
CA GLY A 109 0.04 12.86 3.58
C GLY A 109 1.31 13.01 2.74
N PHE A 110 2.24 12.05 2.82
CA PHE A 110 3.44 12.04 2.00
C PHE A 110 3.11 11.95 0.49
N LEU A 111 2.31 10.96 0.08
CA LEU A 111 1.98 10.75 -1.33
C LEU A 111 1.21 11.92 -1.94
N PHE A 112 0.25 12.48 -1.19
CA PHE A 112 -0.51 13.64 -1.64
C PHE A 112 0.37 14.88 -1.79
N SER A 113 1.26 15.14 -0.83
CA SER A 113 2.18 16.30 -0.90
C SER A 113 3.09 16.21 -2.13
N ILE A 114 3.65 15.04 -2.42
CA ILE A 114 4.47 14.82 -3.62
C ILE A 114 3.64 14.99 -4.90
N ALA A 115 2.46 14.34 -4.97
CA ALA A 115 1.58 14.46 -6.12
C ALA A 115 1.13 15.91 -6.38
N PHE A 116 0.84 16.66 -5.31
CA PHE A 116 0.47 18.06 -5.41
C PHE A 116 1.63 18.92 -5.94
N THR A 117 2.84 18.70 -5.43
CA THR A 117 4.05 19.39 -5.92
C THR A 117 4.28 19.10 -7.41
N LEU A 118 4.26 17.83 -7.82
CA LEU A 118 4.47 17.44 -9.20
C LEU A 118 3.34 17.94 -10.13
N TYR A 119 2.10 18.00 -9.63
CA TYR A 119 0.98 18.61 -10.36
C TYR A 119 1.21 20.11 -10.58
N LYS A 120 1.63 20.84 -9.56
CA LYS A 120 1.93 22.28 -9.67
C LYS A 120 3.09 22.58 -10.63
N LEU A 121 4.05 21.67 -10.73
CA LEU A 121 5.17 21.74 -11.68
C LEU A 121 4.81 21.30 -13.10
N GLY A 122 3.58 20.84 -13.34
CA GLY A 122 3.11 20.39 -14.66
C GLY A 122 3.53 18.95 -15.04
N PHE A 123 4.15 18.19 -14.11
CA PHE A 123 4.56 16.81 -14.37
C PHE A 123 3.44 15.77 -14.24
N LEU A 124 2.39 16.07 -13.49
CA LEU A 124 1.28 15.14 -13.25
C LEU A 124 -0.08 15.76 -13.59
N PRO A 125 -1.00 15.01 -14.20
CA PRO A 125 -2.39 15.43 -14.34
C PRO A 125 -3.14 15.38 -13.01
N VAL A 126 -4.20 16.20 -12.92
CA VAL A 126 -5.02 16.39 -11.69
C VAL A 126 -5.57 15.06 -11.11
N VAL A 127 -5.82 14.05 -11.94
CA VAL A 127 -6.31 12.73 -11.51
C VAL A 127 -5.41 12.07 -10.49
N PHE A 128 -4.10 12.36 -10.49
CA PHE A 128 -3.16 11.83 -9.51
C PHE A 128 -3.36 12.41 -8.11
N LEU A 129 -3.94 13.58 -7.96
CA LEU A 129 -4.32 14.14 -6.64
C LEU A 129 -5.39 13.27 -5.97
N THR A 130 -6.40 12.85 -6.73
CA THR A 130 -7.42 11.93 -6.22
C THR A 130 -6.83 10.56 -5.94
N ALA A 131 -6.00 10.03 -6.85
CA ALA A 131 -5.39 8.72 -6.71
C ALA A 131 -4.42 8.62 -5.50
N MET A 132 -3.66 9.68 -5.20
CA MET A 132 -2.69 9.74 -4.10
C MET A 132 -3.27 10.34 -2.81
N GLY A 133 -4.46 10.92 -2.87
CA GLY A 133 -5.19 11.46 -1.73
C GLY A 133 -6.28 10.50 -1.23
N ILE A 134 -7.53 10.84 -1.56
CA ILE A 134 -8.71 10.13 -1.03
C ILE A 134 -8.72 8.63 -1.32
N THR A 135 -8.26 8.20 -2.52
CA THR A 135 -8.21 6.79 -2.86
C THR A 135 -7.25 6.03 -1.95
N GLN A 136 -6.10 6.63 -1.58
CA GLN A 136 -5.16 5.99 -0.65
C GLN A 136 -5.74 5.89 0.76
N ILE A 137 -6.48 6.90 1.24
CA ILE A 137 -7.16 6.85 2.55
C ILE A 137 -8.14 5.68 2.57
N ILE A 138 -9.05 5.62 1.60
CA ILE A 138 -10.10 4.60 1.51
C ILE A 138 -9.49 3.20 1.44
N THR A 139 -8.54 2.99 0.52
CA THR A 139 -7.94 1.67 0.32
C THR A 139 -7.07 1.23 1.49
N ALA A 140 -6.38 2.13 2.16
CA ALA A 140 -5.59 1.80 3.34
C ALA A 140 -6.50 1.50 4.56
N PHE A 141 -7.62 2.20 4.71
CA PHE A 141 -8.60 1.92 5.75
C PHE A 141 -9.24 0.53 5.58
N TYR A 142 -9.76 0.21 4.39
CA TYR A 142 -10.32 -1.11 4.11
C TYR A 142 -9.25 -2.21 4.15
N GLY A 143 -8.02 -1.93 3.70
CA GLY A 143 -6.89 -2.83 3.85
C GLY A 143 -6.56 -3.13 5.32
N GLY A 144 -6.71 -2.12 6.19
CA GLY A 144 -6.61 -2.29 7.64
C GLY A 144 -7.69 -3.20 8.20
N ILE A 145 -8.94 -3.03 7.80
CA ILE A 145 -10.05 -3.91 8.22
C ILE A 145 -9.78 -5.35 7.79
N THR A 146 -9.40 -5.55 6.53
CA THR A 146 -9.09 -6.88 5.97
C THR A 146 -7.92 -7.54 6.70
N SER A 147 -6.84 -6.80 6.95
CA SER A 147 -5.68 -7.30 7.70
C SER A 147 -6.04 -7.64 9.14
N PHE A 148 -6.88 -6.86 9.80
CA PHE A 148 -7.37 -7.14 11.16
C PHE A 148 -8.19 -8.43 11.22
N GLY A 149 -9.08 -8.63 10.24
CA GLY A 149 -9.86 -9.87 10.09
C GLY A 149 -8.95 -11.09 9.93
N TYR A 150 -7.96 -11.00 9.03
CA TYR A 150 -6.95 -12.04 8.84
C TYR A 150 -6.21 -12.38 10.16
N GLU A 151 -5.79 -11.37 10.93
CA GLU A 151 -5.14 -11.55 12.22
C GLU A 151 -6.02 -12.32 13.24
N ARG A 152 -7.29 -11.97 13.30
CA ARG A 152 -8.23 -12.66 14.21
C ARG A 152 -8.43 -14.13 13.82
N MET A 153 -8.61 -14.39 12.52
CA MET A 153 -8.74 -15.76 12.00
C MET A 153 -7.48 -16.58 12.29
N ASN A 154 -6.30 -16.05 12.00
CA ASN A 154 -5.03 -16.75 12.21
C ASN A 154 -4.80 -17.10 13.69
N ARG A 155 -5.20 -16.20 14.61
CA ARG A 155 -5.14 -16.49 16.07
C ARG A 155 -6.12 -17.55 16.50
N PHE A 156 -7.28 -17.64 15.88
CA PHE A 156 -8.28 -18.65 16.20
C PHE A 156 -7.78 -20.05 15.80
N PHE A 157 -7.28 -20.21 14.59
CA PHE A 157 -6.79 -21.50 14.08
C PHE A 157 -5.47 -21.97 14.72
N ASN A 158 -4.63 -21.07 15.23
CA ASN A 158 -3.37 -21.43 15.88
C ASN A 158 -3.54 -21.67 17.42
N LYS A 159 -4.73 -21.57 17.97
CA LYS A 159 -5.04 -21.90 19.38
C LYS A 159 -5.72 -23.26 19.55
N SER A 160 -6.18 -23.87 18.47
CA SER A 160 -6.69 -25.25 18.41
C SER A 160 -5.56 -26.21 18.01
#